data_23d34a732253aa5375e047f04be03b31
#
_entry.id   23d34a732253aa5375e047f04be03b31
#
_cell.length_a   1.000
_cell.length_b   1.000
_cell.length_c   1.000
_cell.angle_alpha   90.00
_cell.angle_beta   90.00
_cell.angle_gamma   90.00
#
_symmetry.space_group_name_H-M   'P 1'
#
loop_
_entity.id
_entity.type
_entity.pdbx_description
1 polymer ?
#
loop_
_entity_poly.entity_id
_entity_poly.type
_entity_poly.pdbx_seq_one_letter_code
_entity_poly.pdbx_strand_id
1 'polypeptide(L)'
;VTDFARSTLCGATAKTGRRSDRSWLRALRAGCLALVVASCQFLGDGPNVSTVAPGTLRPNLSADIGAREHPRVVATYGGVYNDAGAERAVASVVGRLVAASDDPSQSYKITILNSPAINAFALPGGYLYVTRGLLALANDTSEVAAVLAHEMAHVTANHAIKRQQRAEAKQLANRILNDVVQDSEEARKAIISSQLSFARFSQVQELEADAIGVKTLAKAGFDPYAAARFLRSMAAFARYQSADRSGSSAPDFLSSHPSTPERLQIAVRAARQIGAPGIGERDRDRYLSQINGMLFGDDPLEGFVRGRSFLHKALGIGFTVPKGYILENSPEAVLASNGAGTAIRFDGADVSGYSSLVDYMKSGWINGLLPESVRETTINGLPGVTGAAITQGWSFRIAVLRIGRTGYRFIFASRSPNQAFDEDFRATIDSFKQLTPTERARLRSLRIKVVKSQPGDTPRKLAIGMSGVEPSRRLEFFSILNDLSPNKAIPTGTAVKLVVD
;
A
#
# COMPACT_ATOMS: atom_id res chain seq x y z
N VAL A 1 -14.61 -55.49 -5.38
CA VAL A 1 -15.15 -56.73 -4.81
C VAL A 1 -15.58 -56.39 -3.39
N THR A 2 -16.89 -56.23 -3.24
CA THR A 2 -17.82 -56.66 -2.17
C THR A 2 -17.52 -56.16 -0.76
N ASP A 3 -18.35 -55.47 -0.11
CA ASP A 3 -19.80 -55.46 0.18
C ASP A 3 -20.09 -55.85 1.67
N PHE A 4 -21.14 -55.22 2.20
CA PHE A 4 -22.02 -55.61 3.33
C PHE A 4 -21.54 -55.38 4.79
N ALA A 5 -22.33 -55.04 5.77
CA ALA A 5 -23.74 -54.60 5.92
C ALA A 5 -23.99 -54.17 7.38
N ARG A 6 -24.96 -53.30 7.55
CA ARG A 6 -26.06 -53.19 8.51
C ARG A 6 -26.12 -54.08 9.76
N SER A 7 -26.51 -53.46 10.89
CA SER A 7 -27.71 -53.78 11.73
C SER A 7 -27.71 -52.86 12.97
N THR A 8 -28.67 -52.06 13.17
CA THR A 8 -30.08 -52.13 13.72
C THR A 8 -30.23 -52.71 15.12
N LEU A 9 -31.07 -52.00 15.84
CA LEU A 9 -31.99 -52.30 16.96
C LEU A 9 -31.48 -51.90 18.35
N CYS A 10 -32.19 -51.23 19.16
CA CYS A 10 -33.58 -51.05 19.52
C CYS A 10 -33.71 -50.94 21.07
N GLY A 11 -34.54 -50.09 21.51
CA GLY A 11 -35.36 -50.29 22.71
C GLY A 11 -34.87 -49.57 23.97
N ALA A 12 -35.60 -48.92 24.77
CA ALA A 12 -36.99 -48.63 24.99
C ALA A 12 -37.11 -47.78 26.25
N THR A 13 -37.95 -46.81 26.19
CA THR A 13 -38.93 -46.32 27.22
C THR A 13 -38.59 -46.27 28.68
N ALA A 14 -38.79 -45.09 29.32
CA ALA A 14 -39.64 -44.92 30.50
C ALA A 14 -40.08 -43.46 30.68
N LYS A 15 -41.39 -43.32 30.76
CA LYS A 15 -42.17 -42.14 31.18
C LYS A 15 -42.00 -41.89 32.66
N THR A 16 -41.89 -40.64 33.13
CA THR A 16 -42.65 -40.16 34.30
C THR A 16 -42.88 -38.68 34.14
N GLY A 17 -44.13 -38.32 34.21
CA GLY A 17 -44.63 -36.97 34.17
C GLY A 17 -44.56 -36.26 35.51
N ARG A 18 -44.53 -34.96 35.47
CA ARG A 18 -45.07 -34.10 36.54
C ARG A 18 -45.64 -32.82 35.93
N ARG A 19 -46.96 -32.70 36.10
CA ARG A 19 -47.72 -31.44 35.99
C ARG A 19 -47.31 -30.51 37.12
N SER A 20 -47.16 -29.23 36.86
CA SER A 20 -47.52 -28.14 37.78
C SER A 20 -47.60 -26.82 37.01
N ASP A 21 -48.77 -26.39 36.87
CA ASP A 21 -49.37 -25.10 37.21
C ASP A 21 -48.95 -23.87 36.50
N ARG A 22 -49.72 -23.60 35.44
CA ARG A 22 -49.89 -22.29 34.81
C ARG A 22 -50.94 -21.47 35.55
N SER A 23 -50.59 -20.79 36.61
CA SER A 23 -51.53 -19.90 37.30
C SER A 23 -50.95 -18.56 37.76
N TRP A 24 -49.73 -18.20 37.44
CA TRP A 24 -49.08 -16.95 37.89
C TRP A 24 -48.88 -15.88 36.80
N LEU A 25 -49.43 -16.06 35.60
CA LEU A 25 -49.28 -15.14 34.49
C LEU A 25 -50.53 -14.30 34.16
N ARG A 26 -51.48 -14.15 35.09
CA ARG A 26 -52.71 -13.35 34.87
C ARG A 26 -52.98 -12.21 35.86
N ALA A 27 -52.00 -11.84 36.71
CA ALA A 27 -52.20 -10.80 37.71
C ALA A 27 -51.27 -9.57 37.62
N LEU A 28 -50.67 -9.30 36.49
CA LEU A 28 -49.80 -8.13 36.29
C LEU A 28 -50.10 -7.34 34.99
N ARG A 29 -51.38 -7.19 34.66
CA ARG A 29 -51.87 -6.36 33.56
C ARG A 29 -52.97 -5.37 33.93
N ALA A 30 -52.91 -4.79 35.11
CA ALA A 30 -53.83 -3.70 35.47
C ALA A 30 -53.22 -2.85 36.58
N GLY A 31 -52.24 -2.01 36.25
CA GLY A 31 -51.66 -1.16 37.28
C GLY A 31 -50.51 -0.23 36.86
N CYS A 32 -50.43 0.16 35.61
CA CYS A 32 -49.46 1.19 35.18
C CYS A 32 -50.01 2.08 34.07
N LEU A 33 -51.14 2.73 34.37
CA LEU A 33 -51.66 3.78 33.47
C LEU A 33 -52.26 4.94 34.29
N ALA A 34 -51.50 5.49 35.22
CA ALA A 34 -51.87 6.76 35.88
C ALA A 34 -50.69 7.23 36.75
N LEU A 35 -49.55 7.67 36.19
CA LEU A 35 -48.55 8.49 36.86
C LEU A 35 -47.54 9.02 35.84
N VAL A 36 -48.05 9.76 34.85
CA VAL A 36 -47.18 10.64 33.98
C VAL A 36 -47.95 11.95 33.83
N VAL A 37 -48.02 12.75 34.87
CA VAL A 37 -48.10 14.22 34.81
C VAL A 37 -47.82 14.71 36.24
N ALA A 38 -46.56 15.00 36.55
CA ALA A 38 -46.09 16.03 37.49
C ALA A 38 -44.63 15.76 37.85
N SER A 39 -43.73 16.37 37.15
CA SER A 39 -42.44 16.92 37.65
C SER A 39 -41.64 17.49 36.48
N CYS A 40 -42.11 18.60 35.95
CA CYS A 40 -41.24 19.65 35.44
C CYS A 40 -40.71 20.43 36.63
N GLN A 41 -39.41 20.63 36.65
CA GLN A 41 -38.59 21.58 37.43
C GLN A 41 -37.55 20.89 38.31
N PHE A 42 -36.43 20.53 37.68
CA PHE A 42 -35.12 20.76 38.25
C PHE A 42 -34.13 20.95 37.07
N LEU A 43 -33.83 22.23 36.79
CA LEU A 43 -32.73 22.62 35.88
C LEU A 43 -31.42 22.37 36.65
N GLY A 44 -30.66 21.40 36.16
CA GLY A 44 -29.27 21.20 36.52
C GLY A 44 -28.47 21.19 35.22
N ASP A 45 -27.49 22.09 35.06
CA ASP A 45 -26.61 22.23 33.94
C ASP A 45 -25.90 20.90 33.62
N GLY A 46 -26.40 20.16 32.64
CA GLY A 46 -25.70 19.08 31.97
C GLY A 46 -24.95 19.62 30.75
N PRO A 47 -23.79 19.05 30.36
CA PRO A 47 -23.03 19.55 29.23
C PRO A 47 -23.90 19.47 27.95
N ASN A 48 -24.00 20.61 27.26
CA ASN A 48 -24.67 20.77 25.99
C ASN A 48 -24.15 19.73 24.97
N VAL A 49 -24.87 18.65 24.78
CA VAL A 49 -24.70 17.81 23.61
C VAL A 49 -25.37 18.54 22.46
N SER A 50 -24.60 19.34 21.75
CA SER A 50 -25.02 19.92 20.49
C SER A 50 -25.32 18.77 19.52
N THR A 51 -26.62 18.53 19.28
CA THR A 51 -27.06 17.70 18.17
C THR A 51 -26.67 18.42 16.87
N VAL A 52 -25.51 18.06 16.33
CA VAL A 52 -25.11 18.50 14.98
C VAL A 52 -26.03 17.85 13.99
N ALA A 53 -26.82 18.66 13.29
CA ALA A 53 -27.66 18.19 12.20
C ALA A 53 -26.83 17.46 11.14
N PRO A 54 -27.32 16.34 10.58
CA PRO A 54 -26.60 15.66 9.50
C PRO A 54 -26.57 16.57 8.27
N GLY A 55 -25.41 17.14 7.93
CA GLY A 55 -25.27 17.84 6.67
C GLY A 55 -24.33 19.05 6.61
N THR A 56 -23.82 19.55 7.71
CA THR A 56 -22.86 20.68 7.67
C THR A 56 -21.54 20.34 8.33
N LEU A 57 -20.73 19.55 7.62
CA LEU A 57 -19.31 19.47 7.97
C LEU A 57 -18.70 20.84 7.67
N ARG A 58 -18.11 21.46 8.70
CA ARG A 58 -17.39 22.73 8.54
C ARG A 58 -16.33 22.54 7.46
N PRO A 59 -16.26 23.37 6.42
CA PRO A 59 -15.25 23.28 5.34
C PRO A 59 -13.80 23.22 5.87
N ASN A 60 -13.56 23.77 7.06
CA ASN A 60 -12.24 23.81 7.71
C ASN A 60 -11.77 22.43 8.23
N LEU A 61 -12.67 21.52 8.63
CA LEU A 61 -12.25 20.26 9.23
C LEU A 61 -11.56 19.32 8.21
N SER A 62 -12.02 19.31 6.97
CA SER A 62 -11.42 18.51 5.90
C SER A 62 -10.07 19.07 5.45
N ALA A 63 -9.95 20.41 5.36
CA ALA A 63 -8.68 21.08 5.02
C ALA A 63 -7.62 20.83 6.10
N ASP A 64 -8.01 20.81 7.36
CA ASP A 64 -7.12 20.58 8.52
C ASP A 64 -6.56 19.16 8.53
N ILE A 65 -7.35 18.14 8.13
CA ILE A 65 -6.88 16.75 8.05
C ILE A 65 -5.78 16.63 6.99
N GLY A 66 -6.01 17.12 5.77
CA GLY A 66 -5.02 17.07 4.69
C GLY A 66 -3.73 17.81 5.05
N ALA A 67 -3.83 19.00 5.63
CA ALA A 67 -2.67 19.80 6.05
C ALA A 67 -1.82 19.09 7.12
N ARG A 68 -2.46 18.46 8.09
CA ARG A 68 -1.78 17.73 9.17
C ARG A 68 -1.09 16.45 8.67
N GLU A 69 -1.73 15.70 7.78
CA GLU A 69 -1.19 14.43 7.28
C GLU A 69 -0.18 14.61 6.14
N HIS A 70 -0.19 15.75 5.44
CA HIS A 70 0.69 16.01 4.30
C HIS A 70 2.19 15.80 4.59
N PRO A 71 2.78 16.34 5.67
CA PRO A 71 4.20 16.12 5.95
C PRO A 71 4.53 14.64 6.17
N ARG A 72 3.63 13.91 6.82
CA ARG A 72 3.79 12.47 7.08
C ARG A 72 3.73 11.67 5.78
N VAL A 73 2.79 11.97 4.90
CA VAL A 73 2.69 11.34 3.58
C VAL A 73 3.96 11.57 2.79
N VAL A 74 4.43 12.82 2.70
CA VAL A 74 5.66 13.16 1.98
C VAL A 74 6.85 12.38 2.53
N ALA A 75 7.02 12.32 3.85
CA ALA A 75 8.11 11.56 4.48
C ALA A 75 8.01 10.04 4.16
N THR A 76 6.82 9.46 4.28
CA THR A 76 6.59 8.02 4.06
C THR A 76 6.89 7.60 2.62
N TYR A 77 6.67 8.49 1.65
CA TYR A 77 6.87 8.20 0.22
C TYR A 77 8.20 8.72 -0.35
N GLY A 78 9.21 8.98 0.49
CA GLY A 78 10.56 9.36 0.05
C GLY A 78 10.71 10.82 -0.38
N GLY A 79 9.79 11.70 0.05
CA GLY A 79 9.85 13.13 -0.26
C GLY A 79 9.07 13.53 -1.51
N VAL A 80 9.18 14.79 -1.87
CA VAL A 80 8.63 15.35 -3.11
C VAL A 80 9.57 15.06 -4.26
N TYR A 81 9.03 14.56 -5.36
CA TYR A 81 9.79 14.39 -6.61
C TYR A 81 9.66 15.64 -7.48
N ASN A 82 10.75 16.38 -7.61
CA ASN A 82 10.80 17.60 -8.39
C ASN A 82 11.31 17.30 -9.82
N ASP A 83 10.41 17.32 -10.80
CA ASP A 83 10.69 17.13 -12.19
C ASP A 83 9.75 18.00 -13.03
N ALA A 84 10.30 19.02 -13.66
CA ALA A 84 9.52 20.03 -14.38
C ALA A 84 8.69 19.44 -15.55
N GLY A 85 9.11 18.33 -16.16
CA GLY A 85 8.35 17.62 -17.19
C GLY A 85 7.11 16.95 -16.59
N ALA A 86 7.32 16.12 -15.57
CA ALA A 86 6.26 15.43 -14.85
C ALA A 86 5.27 16.41 -14.20
N GLU A 87 5.76 17.48 -13.57
CA GLU A 87 4.93 18.52 -12.97
C GLU A 87 3.99 19.19 -14.00
N ARG A 88 4.54 19.57 -15.17
CA ARG A 88 3.71 20.14 -16.26
C ARG A 88 2.68 19.14 -16.76
N ALA A 89 3.05 17.85 -16.90
CA ALA A 89 2.11 16.82 -17.34
C ALA A 89 0.94 16.70 -16.38
N VAL A 90 1.23 16.55 -15.08
CA VAL A 90 0.20 16.37 -14.03
C VAL A 90 -0.64 17.64 -13.85
N ALA A 91 -0.02 18.82 -13.79
CA ALA A 91 -0.73 20.08 -13.63
C ALA A 91 -1.70 20.36 -14.80
N SER A 92 -1.27 20.10 -16.04
CA SER A 92 -2.14 20.23 -17.24
C SER A 92 -3.35 19.30 -17.16
N VAL A 93 -3.15 18.05 -16.73
CA VAL A 93 -4.21 17.08 -16.55
C VAL A 93 -5.21 17.54 -15.49
N VAL A 94 -4.73 17.88 -14.30
CA VAL A 94 -5.61 18.29 -13.18
C VAL A 94 -6.37 19.55 -13.53
N GLY A 95 -5.74 20.54 -14.16
CA GLY A 95 -6.43 21.77 -14.58
C GLY A 95 -7.61 21.49 -15.51
N ARG A 96 -7.45 20.59 -16.48
CA ARG A 96 -8.55 20.17 -17.40
C ARG A 96 -9.63 19.39 -16.66
N LEU A 97 -9.26 18.48 -15.75
CA LEU A 97 -10.21 17.70 -14.97
C LEU A 97 -11.04 18.58 -14.02
N VAL A 98 -10.41 19.55 -13.35
CA VAL A 98 -11.10 20.53 -12.49
C VAL A 98 -12.11 21.33 -13.30
N ALA A 99 -11.70 21.87 -14.45
CA ALA A 99 -12.60 22.64 -15.32
C ALA A 99 -13.80 21.82 -15.83
N ALA A 100 -13.65 20.50 -15.98
CA ALA A 100 -14.68 19.58 -16.44
C ALA A 100 -15.48 18.90 -15.31
N SER A 101 -15.06 19.07 -14.05
CA SER A 101 -15.70 18.46 -12.88
C SER A 101 -17.07 19.09 -12.58
N ASP A 102 -17.82 18.45 -11.71
CA ASP A 102 -19.11 18.99 -11.25
C ASP A 102 -18.90 20.11 -10.19
N ASP A 103 -17.67 20.28 -9.65
CA ASP A 103 -17.27 21.41 -8.80
C ASP A 103 -15.94 22.03 -9.29
N PRO A 104 -15.99 22.94 -10.25
CA PRO A 104 -14.80 23.63 -10.77
C PRO A 104 -14.14 24.60 -9.77
N SER A 105 -14.80 24.91 -8.65
CA SER A 105 -14.26 25.78 -7.60
C SER A 105 -13.33 25.03 -6.64
N GLN A 106 -13.36 23.70 -6.65
CA GLN A 106 -12.50 22.85 -5.81
C GLN A 106 -11.03 23.04 -6.22
N SER A 107 -10.24 23.54 -5.29
CA SER A 107 -8.79 23.63 -5.49
C SER A 107 -8.07 22.34 -5.10
N TYR A 108 -7.01 22.00 -5.85
CA TYR A 108 -6.17 20.83 -5.57
C TYR A 108 -4.72 21.24 -5.38
N LYS A 109 -4.10 20.69 -4.32
CA LYS A 109 -2.66 20.77 -4.04
C LYS A 109 -2.00 19.47 -4.53
N ILE A 110 -1.33 19.56 -5.66
CA ILE A 110 -0.74 18.40 -6.32
C ILE A 110 0.66 18.18 -5.79
N THR A 111 0.99 16.95 -5.44
CA THR A 111 2.34 16.53 -5.03
C THR A 111 2.74 15.26 -5.78
N ILE A 112 3.83 15.32 -6.53
CA ILE A 112 4.47 14.14 -7.09
C ILE A 112 5.39 13.56 -6.01
N LEU A 113 5.13 12.31 -5.61
CA LEU A 113 5.88 11.61 -4.57
C LEU A 113 7.06 10.85 -5.16
N ASN A 114 8.21 10.89 -4.47
CA ASN A 114 9.45 10.23 -4.89
C ASN A 114 9.45 8.74 -4.56
N SER A 115 8.41 8.04 -4.97
CA SER A 115 8.25 6.61 -4.73
C SER A 115 8.20 5.82 -6.03
N PRO A 116 8.89 4.67 -6.12
CA PRO A 116 8.77 3.74 -7.23
C PRO A 116 7.47 2.94 -7.23
N ALA A 117 6.72 2.92 -6.12
CA ALA A 117 5.42 2.25 -6.04
C ALA A 117 4.45 2.87 -7.05
N ILE A 118 3.55 2.06 -7.61
CA ILE A 118 2.48 2.56 -8.50
C ILE A 118 1.31 2.95 -7.61
N ASN A 119 1.18 4.25 -7.33
CA ASN A 119 0.13 4.76 -6.46
C ASN A 119 -0.31 6.18 -6.83
N ALA A 120 -1.59 6.48 -6.57
CA ALA A 120 -2.15 7.83 -6.47
C ALA A 120 -3.24 7.79 -5.40
N PHE A 121 -3.47 8.90 -4.75
CA PHE A 121 -4.53 9.02 -3.74
C PHE A 121 -4.80 10.47 -3.42
N ALA A 122 -5.95 10.73 -2.82
CA ALA A 122 -6.30 12.05 -2.37
C ALA A 122 -6.64 12.06 -0.87
N LEU A 123 -6.28 13.17 -0.20
CA LEU A 123 -6.73 13.46 1.16
C LEU A 123 -7.77 14.57 1.16
N PRO A 124 -8.63 14.60 2.19
CA PRO A 124 -9.56 15.71 2.40
C PRO A 124 -8.86 17.06 2.35
N GLY A 125 -9.54 18.08 1.84
CA GLY A 125 -8.97 19.42 1.64
C GLY A 125 -8.23 19.60 0.30
N GLY A 126 -8.43 18.67 -0.65
CA GLY A 126 -7.92 18.78 -2.03
C GLY A 126 -6.44 18.44 -2.19
N TYR A 127 -5.84 17.70 -1.25
CA TYR A 127 -4.48 17.21 -1.41
C TYR A 127 -4.49 15.98 -2.34
N LEU A 128 -3.81 16.10 -3.48
CA LEU A 128 -3.76 15.06 -4.53
C LEU A 128 -2.31 14.60 -4.71
N TYR A 129 -2.10 13.32 -4.61
CA TYR A 129 -0.78 12.69 -4.69
C TYR A 129 -0.71 11.73 -5.85
N VAL A 130 0.42 11.72 -6.54
CA VAL A 130 0.77 10.75 -7.56
C VAL A 130 2.23 10.37 -7.42
N THR A 131 2.56 9.10 -7.50
CA THR A 131 3.94 8.63 -7.42
C THR A 131 4.61 8.66 -8.80
N ARG A 132 5.95 8.84 -8.83
CA ARG A 132 6.69 8.71 -10.09
C ARG A 132 6.60 7.30 -10.69
N GLY A 133 6.40 6.27 -9.86
CA GLY A 133 6.15 4.90 -10.34
C GLY A 133 4.89 4.78 -11.16
N LEU A 134 3.79 5.43 -10.75
CA LEU A 134 2.55 5.50 -11.54
C LEU A 134 2.78 6.22 -12.86
N LEU A 135 3.44 7.38 -12.84
CA LEU A 135 3.76 8.14 -14.05
C LEU A 135 4.65 7.33 -15.01
N ALA A 136 5.60 6.54 -14.48
CA ALA A 136 6.44 5.68 -15.31
C ALA A 136 5.64 4.57 -16.02
N LEU A 137 4.61 4.01 -15.37
CA LEU A 137 3.76 2.96 -15.95
C LEU A 137 2.80 3.52 -16.99
N ALA A 138 2.19 4.69 -16.74
CA ALA A 138 1.22 5.31 -17.65
C ALA A 138 1.82 5.52 -19.06
N ASN A 139 0.99 5.35 -20.08
CA ASN A 139 1.40 5.37 -21.48
C ASN A 139 1.01 6.62 -22.25
N ASP A 140 0.05 7.37 -21.72
CA ASP A 140 -0.43 8.61 -22.34
C ASP A 140 -1.07 9.53 -21.28
N THR A 141 -1.33 10.77 -21.65
CA THR A 141 -1.94 11.76 -20.78
C THR A 141 -3.31 11.33 -20.27
N SER A 142 -4.10 10.62 -21.10
CA SER A 142 -5.43 10.14 -20.71
C SER A 142 -5.38 9.05 -19.63
N GLU A 143 -4.34 8.21 -19.59
CA GLU A 143 -4.18 7.20 -18.54
C GLU A 143 -3.89 7.86 -17.19
N VAL A 144 -3.04 8.89 -17.15
CA VAL A 144 -2.83 9.71 -15.95
C VAL A 144 -4.12 10.42 -15.54
N ALA A 145 -4.82 11.02 -16.52
CA ALA A 145 -6.07 11.70 -16.30
C ALA A 145 -7.15 10.77 -15.73
N ALA A 146 -7.21 9.51 -16.17
CA ALA A 146 -8.18 8.53 -15.68
C ALA A 146 -7.98 8.23 -14.19
N VAL A 147 -6.74 8.03 -13.76
CA VAL A 147 -6.44 7.79 -12.33
C VAL A 147 -6.74 9.03 -11.49
N LEU A 148 -6.27 10.19 -11.94
CA LEU A 148 -6.49 11.43 -11.18
C LEU A 148 -7.98 11.81 -11.12
N ALA A 149 -8.75 11.56 -12.18
CA ALA A 149 -10.20 11.75 -12.17
C ALA A 149 -10.90 10.81 -11.17
N HIS A 150 -10.43 9.57 -11.05
CA HIS A 150 -10.91 8.61 -10.05
C HIS A 150 -10.61 9.11 -8.61
N GLU A 151 -9.39 9.59 -8.34
CA GLU A 151 -9.03 10.14 -7.04
C GLU A 151 -9.81 11.42 -6.71
N MET A 152 -9.99 12.29 -7.68
CA MET A 152 -10.81 13.49 -7.54
C MET A 152 -12.28 13.13 -7.27
N ALA A 153 -12.80 12.05 -7.86
CA ALA A 153 -14.14 11.56 -7.58
C ALA A 153 -14.30 11.10 -6.12
N HIS A 154 -13.28 10.47 -5.53
CA HIS A 154 -13.30 10.14 -4.11
C HIS A 154 -13.39 11.38 -3.21
N VAL A 155 -12.78 12.49 -3.60
CA VAL A 155 -12.88 13.77 -2.88
C VAL A 155 -14.27 14.38 -3.03
N THR A 156 -14.77 14.53 -4.26
CA THR A 156 -16.07 15.17 -4.53
C THR A 156 -17.25 14.37 -3.96
N ALA A 157 -17.16 13.04 -3.99
CA ALA A 157 -18.14 12.15 -3.36
C ALA A 157 -17.98 12.02 -1.83
N ASN A 158 -16.97 12.68 -1.24
CA ASN A 158 -16.68 12.65 0.20
C ASN A 158 -16.49 11.22 0.76
N HIS A 159 -15.88 10.31 -0.02
CA HIS A 159 -15.76 8.90 0.33
C HIS A 159 -14.93 8.67 1.60
N ALA A 160 -13.85 9.43 1.80
CA ALA A 160 -13.02 9.34 3.00
C ALA A 160 -13.80 9.75 4.27
N ILE A 161 -14.58 10.82 4.18
CA ILE A 161 -15.42 11.32 5.29
C ILE A 161 -16.54 10.33 5.61
N LYS A 162 -17.25 9.85 4.59
CA LYS A 162 -18.30 8.83 4.75
C LYS A 162 -17.75 7.55 5.40
N ARG A 163 -16.52 7.17 5.05
CA ARG A 163 -15.82 6.03 5.63
C ARG A 163 -15.49 6.26 7.10
N GLN A 164 -14.95 7.43 7.44
CA GLN A 164 -14.66 7.80 8.83
C GLN A 164 -15.92 7.80 9.69
N GLN A 165 -17.01 8.41 9.24
CA GLN A 165 -18.30 8.43 9.96
C GLN A 165 -18.84 7.01 10.20
N ARG A 166 -18.76 6.11 9.20
CA ARG A 166 -19.14 4.70 9.38
C ARG A 166 -18.26 4.00 10.39
N ALA A 167 -16.96 4.31 10.41
CA ALA A 167 -16.04 3.77 11.39
C ALA A 167 -16.35 4.21 12.80
N GLU A 168 -16.63 5.49 13.00
CA GLU A 168 -17.00 6.07 14.28
C GLU A 168 -18.34 5.49 14.79
N ALA A 169 -19.33 5.38 13.90
CA ALA A 169 -20.62 4.75 14.23
C ALA A 169 -20.45 3.27 14.64
N LYS A 170 -19.59 2.52 13.92
CA LYS A 170 -19.29 1.12 14.26
C LYS A 170 -18.51 1.00 15.57
N GLN A 171 -17.56 1.91 15.83
CA GLN A 171 -16.84 1.94 17.12
C GLN A 171 -17.78 2.27 18.28
N LEU A 172 -18.72 3.21 18.08
CA LEU A 172 -19.74 3.53 19.07
C LEU A 172 -20.64 2.31 19.34
N ALA A 173 -21.11 1.65 18.27
CA ALA A 173 -21.92 0.43 18.40
C ALA A 173 -21.14 -0.68 19.14
N ASN A 174 -19.85 -0.87 18.81
CA ASN A 174 -19.01 -1.86 19.49
C ASN A 174 -18.76 -1.49 20.96
N ARG A 175 -18.60 -0.21 21.32
CA ARG A 175 -18.50 0.22 22.73
C ARG A 175 -19.78 -0.10 23.48
N ILE A 176 -20.94 0.25 22.92
CA ILE A 176 -22.25 -0.05 23.51
C ILE A 176 -22.42 -1.58 23.70
N LEU A 177 -22.00 -2.38 22.71
CA LEU A 177 -22.06 -3.84 22.80
C LEU A 177 -21.08 -4.41 23.84
N ASN A 178 -19.87 -3.84 23.95
CA ASN A 178 -18.86 -4.27 24.93
C ASN A 178 -19.26 -3.88 26.37
N ASP A 179 -19.97 -2.76 26.56
CA ASP A 179 -20.51 -2.36 27.87
C ASP A 179 -21.65 -3.29 28.34
N VAL A 180 -22.29 -4.01 27.40
CA VAL A 180 -23.38 -4.93 27.66
C VAL A 180 -22.94 -6.40 27.73
N VAL A 181 -21.85 -6.76 27.01
CA VAL A 181 -21.33 -8.13 26.92
C VAL A 181 -19.91 -8.16 27.49
N GLN A 182 -19.82 -8.49 28.79
CA GLN A 182 -18.51 -8.76 29.42
C GLN A 182 -17.94 -10.07 28.86
N ASP A 183 -16.70 -9.99 28.36
CA ASP A 183 -15.82 -11.08 27.93
C ASP A 183 -16.29 -11.97 26.76
N SER A 184 -15.89 -11.62 25.53
CA SER A 184 -15.71 -12.64 24.51
C SER A 184 -14.47 -12.37 23.63
N GLU A 185 -13.70 -13.42 23.39
CA GLU A 185 -12.56 -13.43 22.45
C GLU A 185 -12.99 -13.03 21.02
N GLU A 186 -14.26 -13.22 20.70
CA GLU A 186 -14.90 -12.81 19.45
C GLU A 186 -14.97 -11.30 19.28
N ALA A 187 -15.14 -10.52 20.34
CA ALA A 187 -15.13 -9.05 20.30
C ALA A 187 -13.72 -8.53 19.96
N ARG A 188 -12.64 -9.17 20.46
CA ARG A 188 -11.26 -8.80 20.14
C ARG A 188 -10.90 -9.12 18.68
N LYS A 189 -11.37 -10.25 18.14
CA LYS A 189 -11.18 -10.62 16.72
C LYS A 189 -11.95 -9.66 15.81
N ALA A 190 -13.15 -9.22 16.19
CA ALA A 190 -13.93 -8.24 15.45
C ALA A 190 -13.24 -6.86 15.40
N ILE A 191 -12.57 -6.43 16.48
CA ILE A 191 -11.82 -5.17 16.51
C ILE A 191 -10.62 -5.22 15.57
N ILE A 192 -9.85 -6.32 15.56
CA ILE A 192 -8.69 -6.49 14.67
C ILE A 192 -9.12 -6.54 13.20
N SER A 193 -10.19 -7.29 12.88
CA SER A 193 -10.73 -7.34 11.52
C SER A 193 -11.31 -6.00 11.05
N SER A 194 -11.83 -5.18 11.97
CA SER A 194 -12.33 -3.85 11.65
C SER A 194 -11.22 -2.88 11.29
N GLN A 195 -10.07 -2.91 11.97
CA GLN A 195 -8.93 -2.03 11.68
C GLN A 195 -8.34 -2.29 10.29
N LEU A 196 -8.29 -3.55 9.84
CA LEU A 196 -7.82 -3.93 8.50
C LEU A 196 -8.80 -3.51 7.38
N SER A 197 -10.10 -3.37 7.70
CA SER A 197 -11.12 -2.97 6.72
C SER A 197 -11.13 -1.46 6.41
N PHE A 198 -10.42 -0.63 7.18
CA PHE A 198 -10.36 0.82 6.97
C PHE A 198 -9.40 1.26 5.85
N ALA A 199 -8.49 0.40 5.45
CA ALA A 199 -7.52 0.71 4.40
C ALA A 199 -8.11 0.69 2.98
N ARG A 200 -9.29 0.08 2.77
CA ARG A 200 -9.92 -0.10 1.45
C ARG A 200 -11.23 0.65 1.33
N PHE A 201 -11.48 1.25 0.17
CA PHE A 201 -12.80 1.73 -0.18
C PHE A 201 -13.76 0.56 -0.40
N SER A 202 -15.05 0.77 -0.14
CA SER A 202 -16.04 -0.27 -0.45
C SER A 202 -16.20 -0.40 -1.97
N GLN A 203 -16.57 -1.59 -2.44
CA GLN A 203 -16.82 -1.82 -3.86
C GLN A 203 -17.80 -0.80 -4.45
N VAL A 204 -18.83 -0.40 -3.69
CA VAL A 204 -19.79 0.62 -4.12
C VAL A 204 -19.13 1.97 -4.33
N GLN A 205 -18.22 2.38 -3.42
CA GLN A 205 -17.47 3.63 -3.55
C GLN A 205 -16.50 3.61 -4.74
N GLU A 206 -15.88 2.46 -5.01
CA GLU A 206 -15.04 2.27 -6.19
C GLU A 206 -15.83 2.43 -7.48
N LEU A 207 -17.00 1.79 -7.57
CA LEU A 207 -17.88 1.89 -8.75
C LEU A 207 -18.44 3.30 -8.96
N GLU A 208 -18.76 4.00 -7.87
CA GLU A 208 -19.17 5.42 -7.91
C GLU A 208 -18.03 6.30 -8.39
N ALA A 209 -16.81 6.11 -7.88
CA ALA A 209 -15.62 6.85 -8.31
C ALA A 209 -15.26 6.56 -9.78
N ASP A 210 -15.36 5.31 -10.23
CA ASP A 210 -15.16 4.94 -11.64
C ASP A 210 -16.18 5.64 -12.55
N ALA A 211 -17.45 5.66 -12.18
CA ALA A 211 -18.51 6.30 -12.99
C ALA A 211 -18.31 7.81 -13.09
N ILE A 212 -18.04 8.49 -11.97
CA ILE A 212 -17.76 9.93 -11.93
C ILE A 212 -16.46 10.22 -12.70
N GLY A 213 -15.41 9.44 -12.47
CA GLY A 213 -14.10 9.61 -13.09
C GLY A 213 -14.16 9.50 -14.62
N VAL A 214 -14.82 8.47 -15.17
CA VAL A 214 -14.96 8.29 -16.63
C VAL A 214 -15.77 9.43 -17.26
N LYS A 215 -16.83 9.89 -16.59
CA LYS A 215 -17.64 11.04 -17.06
C LYS A 215 -16.80 12.32 -17.10
N THR A 216 -16.06 12.61 -16.02
CA THR A 216 -15.20 13.80 -15.93
C THR A 216 -14.06 13.74 -16.94
N LEU A 217 -13.43 12.57 -17.11
CA LEU A 217 -12.40 12.31 -18.11
C LEU A 217 -12.88 12.66 -19.51
N ALA A 218 -14.06 12.19 -19.91
CA ALA A 218 -14.64 12.47 -21.22
C ALA A 218 -15.03 13.94 -21.41
N LYS A 219 -15.64 14.59 -20.40
CA LYS A 219 -15.92 16.02 -20.41
C LYS A 219 -14.66 16.87 -20.56
N ALA A 220 -13.55 16.43 -19.98
CA ALA A 220 -12.24 17.06 -20.12
C ALA A 220 -11.59 16.82 -21.49
N GLY A 221 -12.24 16.08 -22.39
CA GLY A 221 -11.76 15.79 -23.75
C GLY A 221 -10.73 14.67 -23.85
N PHE A 222 -10.50 13.91 -22.78
CA PHE A 222 -9.62 12.75 -22.77
C PHE A 222 -10.33 11.48 -23.29
N ASP A 223 -9.53 10.48 -23.70
CA ASP A 223 -10.04 9.18 -24.12
C ASP A 223 -10.70 8.43 -22.94
N PRO A 224 -12.03 8.19 -22.97
CA PRO A 224 -12.74 7.52 -21.87
C PRO A 224 -12.32 6.06 -21.66
N TYR A 225 -11.69 5.41 -22.65
CA TYR A 225 -11.16 4.05 -22.52
C TYR A 225 -9.84 3.99 -21.75
N ALA A 226 -9.24 5.11 -21.41
CA ALA A 226 -7.96 5.17 -20.71
C ALA A 226 -8.02 4.52 -19.31
N ALA A 227 -9.16 4.67 -18.59
CA ALA A 227 -9.35 3.99 -17.31
C ALA A 227 -9.21 2.46 -17.44
N ALA A 228 -9.85 1.86 -18.45
CA ALA A 228 -9.77 0.43 -18.69
C ALA A 228 -8.37 -0.01 -19.16
N ARG A 229 -7.66 0.82 -19.95
CA ARG A 229 -6.28 0.53 -20.35
C ARG A 229 -5.35 0.53 -19.15
N PHE A 230 -5.40 1.57 -18.33
CA PHE A 230 -4.53 1.68 -17.17
C PHE A 230 -4.77 0.59 -16.12
N LEU A 231 -6.04 0.22 -15.85
CA LEU A 231 -6.39 -0.92 -14.99
C LEU A 231 -5.76 -2.22 -15.47
N ARG A 232 -5.74 -2.46 -16.80
CA ARG A 232 -5.05 -3.64 -17.38
C ARG A 232 -3.54 -3.59 -17.18
N SER A 233 -2.92 -2.43 -17.42
CA SER A 233 -1.48 -2.24 -17.24
C SER A 233 -1.07 -2.45 -15.78
N MET A 234 -1.83 -1.92 -14.82
CA MET A 234 -1.61 -2.15 -13.39
C MET A 234 -1.76 -3.63 -13.02
N ALA A 235 -2.82 -4.30 -13.49
CA ALA A 235 -3.02 -5.72 -13.22
C ALA A 235 -1.92 -6.59 -13.84
N ALA A 236 -1.41 -6.25 -15.03
CA ALA A 236 -0.30 -6.93 -15.66
C ALA A 236 1.00 -6.71 -14.89
N PHE A 237 1.27 -5.48 -14.42
CA PHE A 237 2.42 -5.17 -13.61
C PHE A 237 2.39 -5.86 -12.25
N ALA A 238 1.23 -5.91 -11.59
CA ALA A 238 1.07 -6.63 -10.32
C ALA A 238 1.36 -8.14 -10.49
N ARG A 239 0.88 -8.77 -11.57
CA ARG A 239 1.22 -10.18 -11.89
C ARG A 239 2.72 -10.35 -12.16
N TYR A 240 3.32 -9.43 -12.90
CA TYR A 240 4.76 -9.42 -13.14
C TYR A 240 5.56 -9.39 -11.84
N GLN A 241 5.16 -8.53 -10.89
CA GLN A 241 5.80 -8.46 -9.58
C GLN A 241 5.55 -9.71 -8.74
N SER A 242 4.32 -10.25 -8.73
CA SER A 242 3.96 -11.42 -7.93
C SER A 242 4.62 -12.71 -8.39
N ALA A 243 5.05 -12.81 -9.64
CA ALA A 243 5.81 -13.96 -10.13
C ALA A 243 7.19 -14.12 -9.45
N ASP A 244 7.76 -13.02 -8.92
CA ASP A 244 8.99 -13.03 -8.14
C ASP A 244 8.72 -13.04 -6.63
N ARG A 245 7.46 -12.89 -6.19
CA ARG A 245 7.10 -12.61 -4.80
C ARG A 245 6.20 -13.68 -4.21
N SER A 246 6.66 -14.35 -3.20
CA SER A 246 5.84 -15.08 -2.25
C SER A 246 5.61 -14.19 -1.01
N GLY A 247 4.68 -13.24 -1.11
CA GLY A 247 4.19 -12.47 0.03
C GLY A 247 4.57 -10.98 0.04
N SER A 248 3.64 -10.18 0.56
CA SER A 248 3.65 -8.77 0.96
C SER A 248 4.32 -7.78 0.01
N SER A 249 3.51 -6.89 -0.55
CA SER A 249 3.94 -5.73 -1.33
C SER A 249 3.76 -4.44 -0.52
N ALA A 250 4.60 -3.44 -0.82
CA ALA A 250 4.32 -2.06 -0.42
C ALA A 250 2.89 -1.65 -0.84
N PRO A 251 2.24 -0.73 -0.11
CA PRO A 251 0.91 -0.24 -0.49
C PRO A 251 0.96 0.31 -1.92
N ASP A 252 0.35 -0.40 -2.84
CA ASP A 252 0.16 0.05 -4.20
C ASP A 252 -1.31 0.46 -4.44
N PHE A 253 -1.58 1.05 -5.59
CA PHE A 253 -2.93 1.47 -5.98
C PHE A 253 -3.94 0.33 -5.88
N LEU A 254 -3.56 -0.88 -6.29
CA LEU A 254 -4.46 -2.04 -6.27
C LEU A 254 -4.75 -2.56 -4.86
N SER A 255 -3.93 -2.24 -3.86
CA SER A 255 -4.19 -2.61 -2.47
C SER A 255 -5.31 -1.78 -1.84
N SER A 256 -5.41 -0.50 -2.20
CA SER A 256 -6.49 0.42 -1.79
C SER A 256 -7.69 0.41 -2.75
N HIS A 257 -7.45 0.19 -4.04
CA HIS A 257 -8.42 0.20 -5.15
C HIS A 257 -8.34 -1.11 -5.96
N PRO A 258 -8.87 -2.23 -5.47
CA PRO A 258 -8.75 -3.51 -6.14
C PRO A 258 -9.25 -3.50 -7.58
N SER A 259 -8.39 -3.89 -8.53
CA SER A 259 -8.78 -4.08 -9.92
C SER A 259 -9.51 -5.40 -10.07
N THR A 260 -10.83 -5.35 -10.05
CA THR A 260 -11.65 -6.53 -10.32
C THR A 260 -12.00 -6.61 -11.81
N PRO A 261 -12.21 -7.83 -12.37
CA PRO A 261 -12.74 -7.98 -13.73
C PRO A 261 -14.03 -7.19 -13.96
N GLU A 262 -14.84 -7.03 -12.92
CA GLU A 262 -16.07 -6.26 -12.92
C GLU A 262 -15.80 -4.76 -13.14
N ARG A 263 -14.87 -4.15 -12.42
CA ARG A 263 -14.48 -2.74 -12.61
C ARG A 263 -14.00 -2.49 -14.03
N LEU A 264 -13.16 -3.37 -14.57
CA LEU A 264 -12.70 -3.26 -15.96
C LEU A 264 -13.88 -3.29 -16.96
N GLN A 265 -14.84 -4.22 -16.77
CA GLN A 265 -16.01 -4.31 -17.63
C GLN A 265 -16.91 -3.06 -17.51
N ILE A 266 -17.08 -2.52 -16.29
CA ILE A 266 -17.86 -1.31 -16.04
C ILE A 266 -17.20 -0.11 -16.70
N ALA A 267 -15.89 0.06 -16.55
CA ALA A 267 -15.14 1.14 -17.21
C ALA A 267 -15.28 1.09 -18.74
N VAL A 268 -15.20 -0.11 -19.34
CA VAL A 268 -15.42 -0.29 -20.78
C VAL A 268 -16.86 0.02 -21.17
N ARG A 269 -17.87 -0.40 -20.40
CA ARG A 269 -19.28 -0.10 -20.68
C ARG A 269 -19.56 1.40 -20.59
N ALA A 270 -19.06 2.06 -19.54
CA ALA A 270 -19.19 3.50 -19.37
C ALA A 270 -18.55 4.27 -20.54
N ALA A 271 -17.35 3.87 -20.95
CA ALA A 271 -16.69 4.47 -22.11
C ALA A 271 -17.49 4.29 -23.41
N ARG A 272 -18.09 3.12 -23.64
CA ARG A 272 -18.95 2.84 -24.81
C ARG A 272 -20.22 3.69 -24.86
N GLN A 273 -20.77 4.05 -23.71
CA GLN A 273 -21.94 4.94 -23.65
C GLN A 273 -21.59 6.37 -24.07
N ILE A 274 -20.33 6.78 -23.94
CA ILE A 274 -19.84 8.09 -24.35
C ILE A 274 -19.51 8.08 -25.84
N GLY A 275 -18.88 7.02 -26.35
CA GLY A 275 -18.56 6.91 -27.76
C GLY A 275 -17.68 5.72 -28.14
N ALA A 276 -17.30 5.66 -29.40
CA ALA A 276 -16.47 4.59 -29.94
C ALA A 276 -15.01 4.67 -29.46
N PRO A 277 -14.24 3.57 -29.46
CA PRO A 277 -12.81 3.62 -29.24
C PRO A 277 -12.11 4.58 -30.22
N GLY A 278 -11.19 5.38 -29.68
CA GLY A 278 -10.43 6.36 -30.47
C GLY A 278 -10.98 7.79 -30.41
N ILE A 279 -12.09 8.03 -29.69
CA ILE A 279 -12.52 9.38 -29.35
C ILE A 279 -11.70 9.91 -28.19
N GLY A 280 -11.57 11.24 -28.11
CA GLY A 280 -10.80 11.91 -27.06
C GLY A 280 -9.29 11.88 -27.33
N GLU A 281 -8.62 12.74 -26.61
CA GLU A 281 -7.18 12.97 -26.75
C GLU A 281 -6.40 11.95 -25.90
N ARG A 282 -5.36 11.39 -26.46
CA ARG A 282 -4.40 10.51 -25.75
C ARG A 282 -3.08 11.21 -25.46
N ASP A 283 -2.61 12.05 -26.37
CA ASP A 283 -1.41 12.88 -26.30
C ASP A 283 -0.15 12.10 -25.81
N ARG A 284 0.03 10.88 -26.38
CA ARG A 284 1.09 9.96 -25.98
C ARG A 284 2.49 10.54 -26.16
N ASP A 285 2.78 11.09 -27.31
CA ASP A 285 4.13 11.56 -27.66
C ASP A 285 4.56 12.72 -26.76
N ARG A 286 3.67 13.65 -26.49
CA ARG A 286 3.91 14.76 -25.58
C ARG A 286 4.12 14.25 -24.15
N TYR A 287 3.25 13.36 -23.66
CA TYR A 287 3.38 12.76 -22.34
C TYR A 287 4.74 12.06 -22.18
N LEU A 288 5.07 11.17 -23.10
CA LEU A 288 6.34 10.44 -23.05
C LEU A 288 7.56 11.38 -23.11
N SER A 289 7.48 12.47 -23.89
CA SER A 289 8.55 13.47 -23.91
C SER A 289 8.73 14.18 -22.57
N GLN A 290 7.65 14.39 -21.82
CA GLN A 290 7.66 15.05 -20.51
C GLN A 290 8.26 14.17 -19.40
N ILE A 291 8.12 12.85 -19.49
CA ILE A 291 8.69 11.91 -18.51
C ILE A 291 10.03 11.30 -18.96
N ASN A 292 10.56 11.72 -20.10
CA ASN A 292 11.86 11.25 -20.58
C ASN A 292 12.97 11.73 -19.64
N GLY A 293 13.81 10.81 -19.15
CA GLY A 293 14.85 11.08 -18.15
C GLY A 293 14.37 10.94 -16.70
N MET A 294 13.06 10.75 -16.45
CA MET A 294 12.50 10.57 -15.12
C MET A 294 13.15 9.37 -14.42
N LEU A 295 13.42 9.51 -13.12
CA LEU A 295 13.97 8.44 -12.29
C LEU A 295 13.01 7.23 -12.26
N PHE A 296 13.56 6.03 -12.46
CA PHE A 296 12.84 4.76 -12.40
C PHE A 296 13.42 3.87 -11.29
N GLY A 297 12.53 3.12 -10.59
CA GLY A 297 12.97 2.26 -9.47
C GLY A 297 13.43 3.06 -8.25
N ASP A 298 14.48 2.62 -7.59
CA ASP A 298 14.94 3.20 -6.33
C ASP A 298 15.56 4.60 -6.48
N ASP A 299 15.41 5.41 -5.41
CA ASP A 299 16.15 6.67 -5.29
C ASP A 299 17.60 6.39 -4.86
N PRO A 300 18.61 6.99 -5.53
CA PRO A 300 19.99 6.85 -5.13
C PRO A 300 20.30 7.35 -3.71
N LEU A 301 19.47 8.24 -3.14
CA LEU A 301 19.59 8.70 -1.75
C LEU A 301 19.11 7.69 -0.74
N GLU A 302 18.22 6.78 -1.14
CA GLU A 302 17.65 5.71 -0.28
C GLU A 302 18.38 4.38 -0.49
N GLY A 303 19.25 4.29 -1.49
CA GLY A 303 19.94 3.05 -1.87
C GLY A 303 19.25 2.28 -3.00
N PHE A 304 19.81 1.16 -3.38
CA PHE A 304 19.37 0.35 -4.51
C PHE A 304 19.10 -1.09 -4.12
N VAL A 305 17.96 -1.63 -4.53
CA VAL A 305 17.70 -3.06 -4.53
C VAL A 305 18.10 -3.63 -5.90
N ARG A 306 19.00 -4.59 -5.92
CA ARG A 306 19.44 -5.32 -7.11
C ARG A 306 19.31 -6.82 -6.86
N GLY A 307 18.18 -7.39 -7.29
CA GLY A 307 17.83 -8.77 -6.95
C GLY A 307 17.74 -8.96 -5.44
N ARG A 308 18.60 -9.77 -4.86
CA ARG A 308 18.66 -10.04 -3.42
C ARG A 308 19.63 -9.14 -2.64
N SER A 309 20.24 -8.16 -3.29
CA SER A 309 21.22 -7.27 -2.66
C SER A 309 20.67 -5.88 -2.47
N PHE A 310 20.88 -5.31 -1.30
CA PHE A 310 20.74 -3.89 -1.01
C PHE A 310 22.12 -3.23 -1.07
N LEU A 311 22.23 -2.10 -1.78
CA LEU A 311 23.46 -1.37 -2.00
C LEU A 311 23.19 0.12 -1.82
N HIS A 312 23.90 0.80 -0.93
CA HIS A 312 23.71 2.23 -0.68
C HIS A 312 24.96 3.03 -1.05
N LYS A 313 24.86 3.81 -2.12
CA LYS A 313 26.00 4.53 -2.70
C LYS A 313 26.60 5.56 -1.74
N ALA A 314 25.77 6.41 -1.13
CA ALA A 314 26.25 7.49 -0.25
C ALA A 314 26.80 6.93 1.08
N LEU A 315 26.11 5.99 1.72
CA LEU A 315 26.58 5.33 2.94
C LEU A 315 27.75 4.38 2.66
N GLY A 316 27.92 3.95 1.42
CA GLY A 316 29.00 3.04 1.02
C GLY A 316 28.88 1.65 1.63
N ILE A 317 27.66 1.14 1.77
CA ILE A 317 27.36 -0.17 2.38
C ILE A 317 26.55 -1.04 1.43
N GLY A 318 26.58 -2.34 1.68
CA GLY A 318 25.72 -3.29 1.00
C GLY A 318 25.64 -4.61 1.75
N PHE A 319 24.54 -5.33 1.51
CA PHE A 319 24.32 -6.69 2.00
C PHE A 319 23.41 -7.48 1.05
N THR A 320 23.34 -8.77 1.24
CA THR A 320 22.53 -9.68 0.41
C THR A 320 21.69 -10.58 1.32
N VAL A 321 20.41 -10.72 1.02
CA VAL A 321 19.52 -11.66 1.71
C VAL A 321 19.55 -13.04 1.04
N PRO A 322 19.24 -14.13 1.75
CA PRO A 322 19.16 -15.48 1.19
C PRO A 322 18.13 -15.62 0.07
N LYS A 323 18.20 -16.73 -0.66
CA LYS A 323 17.21 -17.05 -1.70
C LYS A 323 15.81 -17.19 -1.08
N GLY A 324 14.82 -16.66 -1.75
CA GLY A 324 13.42 -16.65 -1.30
C GLY A 324 13.00 -15.39 -0.55
N TYR A 325 13.94 -14.54 -0.14
CA TYR A 325 13.61 -13.23 0.43
C TYR A 325 13.44 -12.17 -0.65
N ILE A 326 12.51 -11.27 -0.42
CA ILE A 326 12.24 -10.08 -1.22
C ILE A 326 12.59 -8.86 -0.39
N LEU A 327 13.41 -7.99 -0.97
CA LEU A 327 13.80 -6.71 -0.39
C LEU A 327 12.82 -5.61 -0.80
N GLU A 328 12.40 -4.83 0.17
CA GLU A 328 11.62 -3.59 -0.01
C GLU A 328 12.40 -2.44 0.64
N ASN A 329 12.76 -1.46 -0.17
CA ASN A 329 13.48 -0.28 0.30
C ASN A 329 12.49 0.85 0.59
N SER A 330 12.64 1.47 1.75
CA SER A 330 11.87 2.64 2.17
C SER A 330 12.78 3.68 2.80
N PRO A 331 12.35 4.94 2.93
CA PRO A 331 13.13 5.98 3.58
C PRO A 331 13.54 5.68 5.03
N GLU A 332 12.74 4.88 5.73
CA GLU A 332 12.94 4.57 7.15
C GLU A 332 13.76 3.30 7.41
N ALA A 333 13.66 2.33 6.50
CA ALA A 333 14.31 1.02 6.66
C ALA A 333 14.25 0.21 5.37
N VAL A 334 15.17 -0.74 5.26
CA VAL A 334 15.06 -1.84 4.29
C VAL A 334 14.38 -3.01 4.96
N LEU A 335 13.29 -3.47 4.38
CA LEU A 335 12.55 -4.62 4.84
C LEU A 335 12.82 -5.80 3.91
N ALA A 336 12.77 -7.02 4.44
CA ALA A 336 12.74 -8.22 3.63
C ALA A 336 11.85 -9.28 4.25
N SER A 337 11.21 -10.11 3.42
CA SER A 337 10.42 -11.24 3.89
C SER A 337 10.52 -12.42 2.93
N ASN A 338 10.37 -13.63 3.45
CA ASN A 338 10.40 -14.85 2.64
C ASN A 338 9.00 -15.44 2.39
N GLY A 339 7.91 -14.75 2.82
CA GLY A 339 6.55 -15.25 2.71
C GLY A 339 6.23 -16.48 3.59
N ALA A 340 7.23 -17.08 4.22
CA ALA A 340 7.10 -18.26 5.09
C ALA A 340 7.17 -17.90 6.60
N GLY A 341 6.88 -16.63 6.93
CA GLY A 341 6.80 -16.17 8.33
C GLY A 341 8.09 -15.62 8.92
N THR A 342 9.12 -15.39 8.09
CA THR A 342 10.34 -14.67 8.50
C THR A 342 10.38 -13.29 7.86
N ALA A 343 10.69 -12.29 8.68
CA ALA A 343 10.87 -10.90 8.26
C ALA A 343 12.22 -10.37 8.75
N ILE A 344 12.79 -9.46 7.99
CA ILE A 344 14.04 -8.77 8.29
C ILE A 344 13.76 -7.26 8.22
N ARG A 345 14.27 -6.53 9.20
CA ARG A 345 14.38 -5.07 9.16
C ARG A 345 15.85 -4.69 9.25
N PHE A 346 16.29 -3.82 8.34
CA PHE A 346 17.61 -3.21 8.38
C PHE A 346 17.46 -1.70 8.42
N ASP A 347 18.15 -1.06 9.37
CA ASP A 347 18.19 0.39 9.51
C ASP A 347 19.50 0.84 10.17
N GLY A 348 19.66 2.18 10.37
CA GLY A 348 20.81 2.77 11.03
C GLY A 348 20.40 3.57 12.28
N ALA A 349 21.27 3.59 13.29
CA ALA A 349 21.11 4.41 14.48
C ALA A 349 22.44 5.05 14.89
N ASP A 350 22.42 6.25 15.49
CA ASP A 350 23.62 6.83 16.10
C ASP A 350 23.95 6.08 17.40
N VAL A 351 25.12 5.46 17.44
CA VAL A 351 25.62 4.70 18.58
C VAL A 351 26.80 5.40 19.27
N SER A 352 27.07 6.66 18.93
CA SER A 352 28.22 7.41 19.47
C SER A 352 28.10 7.76 20.95
N GLY A 353 26.89 7.74 21.51
CA GLY A 353 26.62 8.01 22.93
C GLY A 353 26.83 6.80 23.85
N TYR A 354 27.24 5.65 23.34
CA TYR A 354 27.41 4.42 24.12
C TYR A 354 28.88 4.02 24.20
N SER A 355 29.29 3.51 25.37
CA SER A 355 30.66 3.07 25.62
C SER A 355 31.04 1.85 24.77
N SER A 356 30.08 0.98 24.52
CA SER A 356 30.25 -0.22 23.69
C SER A 356 28.97 -0.56 22.93
N LEU A 357 29.05 -1.39 21.87
CA LEU A 357 27.87 -1.93 21.21
C LEU A 357 27.06 -2.88 22.09
N VAL A 358 27.70 -3.51 23.10
CA VAL A 358 27.01 -4.30 24.10
C VAL A 358 26.13 -3.44 24.98
N ASP A 359 26.62 -2.26 25.41
CA ASP A 359 25.83 -1.30 26.18
C ASP A 359 24.67 -0.76 25.36
N TYR A 360 24.91 -0.47 24.07
CA TYR A 360 23.84 -0.09 23.14
C TYR A 360 22.80 -1.20 23.00
N MET A 361 23.19 -2.46 22.79
CA MET A 361 22.26 -3.59 22.68
C MET A 361 21.39 -3.74 23.94
N LYS A 362 21.96 -3.49 25.12
CA LYS A 362 21.29 -3.61 26.43
C LYS A 362 20.57 -2.34 26.89
N SER A 363 20.58 -1.25 26.10
CA SER A 363 20.05 0.06 26.51
C SER A 363 18.51 0.16 26.54
N GLY A 364 17.78 -0.93 26.28
CA GLY A 364 16.32 -0.99 26.43
C GLY A 364 15.51 -0.73 25.15
N TRP A 365 16.15 -0.52 24.00
CA TRP A 365 15.43 -0.35 22.72
C TRP A 365 14.87 -1.67 22.16
N ILE A 366 15.26 -2.81 22.73
CA ILE A 366 14.78 -4.15 22.37
C ILE A 366 13.93 -4.71 23.51
N ASN A 367 12.64 -4.88 23.28
CA ASN A 367 11.77 -5.58 24.22
C ASN A 367 12.05 -7.09 24.18
N GLY A 368 12.17 -7.72 25.37
CA GLY A 368 12.38 -9.15 25.49
C GLY A 368 13.79 -9.64 25.12
N LEU A 369 14.77 -8.73 25.12
CA LEU A 369 16.18 -9.10 24.92
C LEU A 369 16.58 -10.15 25.96
N LEU A 370 17.29 -11.19 25.51
CA LEU A 370 17.94 -12.19 26.38
C LEU A 370 19.39 -11.74 26.65
N PRO A 371 19.69 -11.15 27.82
CA PRO A 371 20.99 -10.54 28.09
C PRO A 371 22.17 -11.51 27.95
N GLU A 372 21.93 -12.78 28.26
CA GLU A 372 22.89 -13.87 28.16
C GLU A 372 23.22 -14.29 26.72
N SER A 373 22.38 -13.89 25.76
CA SER A 373 22.61 -14.12 24.32
C SER A 373 23.52 -13.09 23.67
N VAL A 374 23.76 -11.97 24.35
CA VAL A 374 24.54 -10.86 23.78
C VAL A 374 26.02 -11.26 23.68
N ARG A 375 26.57 -11.20 22.45
CA ARG A 375 27.95 -11.54 22.12
C ARG A 375 28.56 -10.50 21.20
N GLU A 376 29.80 -10.11 21.52
CA GLU A 376 30.61 -9.34 20.57
C GLU A 376 30.97 -10.22 19.37
N THR A 377 31.07 -9.59 18.21
CA THR A 377 31.43 -10.23 16.95
C THR A 377 32.23 -9.29 16.07
N THR A 378 32.89 -9.84 15.06
CA THR A 378 33.53 -9.06 13.99
C THR A 378 33.11 -9.65 12.67
N ILE A 379 32.49 -8.82 11.80
CA ILE A 379 32.03 -9.24 10.48
C ILE A 379 32.68 -8.38 9.42
N ASN A 380 33.43 -9.02 8.52
CA ASN A 380 34.19 -8.35 7.47
C ASN A 380 35.07 -7.20 7.99
N GLY A 381 35.70 -7.40 9.16
CA GLY A 381 36.54 -6.41 9.82
C GLY A 381 35.77 -5.30 10.57
N LEU A 382 34.45 -5.36 10.61
CA LEU A 382 33.61 -4.39 11.30
C LEU A 382 33.27 -4.90 12.70
N PRO A 383 33.47 -4.09 13.75
CA PRO A 383 33.04 -4.45 15.09
C PRO A 383 31.53 -4.52 15.17
N GLY A 384 31.03 -5.54 15.85
CA GLY A 384 29.60 -5.78 15.97
C GLY A 384 29.22 -6.47 17.28
N VAL A 385 27.94 -6.59 17.48
CA VAL A 385 27.30 -7.33 18.56
C VAL A 385 26.08 -8.07 18.02
N THR A 386 25.87 -9.30 18.48
CA THR A 386 24.66 -10.08 18.19
C THR A 386 23.92 -10.39 19.48
N GLY A 387 22.61 -10.63 19.36
CA GLY A 387 21.75 -11.00 20.46
C GLY A 387 20.45 -11.65 19.99
N ALA A 388 19.71 -12.20 20.94
CA ALA A 388 18.38 -12.77 20.71
C ALA A 388 17.35 -12.10 21.62
N ALA A 389 16.10 -12.02 21.15
CA ALA A 389 14.99 -11.55 21.96
C ALA A 389 13.76 -12.42 21.72
N ILE A 390 12.86 -12.47 22.71
CA ILE A 390 11.58 -13.18 22.62
C ILE A 390 10.49 -12.30 23.22
N THR A 391 9.45 -12.02 22.45
CA THR A 391 8.29 -11.26 22.94
C THR A 391 7.04 -11.60 22.14
N GLN A 392 5.89 -11.71 22.81
CA GLN A 392 4.57 -11.91 22.21
C GLN A 392 4.50 -13.05 21.15
N GLY A 393 5.21 -14.16 21.40
CA GLY A 393 5.25 -15.31 20.49
C GLY A 393 6.14 -15.12 19.24
N TRP A 394 6.95 -14.07 19.22
CA TRP A 394 7.98 -13.85 18.22
C TRP A 394 9.37 -14.10 18.80
N SER A 395 10.22 -14.74 18.01
CA SER A 395 11.65 -14.90 18.27
C SER A 395 12.44 -13.99 17.34
N PHE A 396 13.44 -13.32 17.89
CA PHE A 396 14.27 -12.38 17.14
C PHE A 396 15.74 -12.81 17.19
N ARG A 397 16.47 -12.53 16.08
CA ARG A 397 17.93 -12.46 16.04
C ARG A 397 18.31 -11.04 15.63
N ILE A 398 19.23 -10.47 16.36
CA ILE A 398 19.61 -9.07 16.19
C ILE A 398 21.11 -9.00 16.00
N ALA A 399 21.55 -8.18 15.06
CA ALA A 399 22.94 -7.79 14.92
C ALA A 399 23.05 -6.28 14.80
N VAL A 400 24.09 -5.70 15.38
CA VAL A 400 24.46 -4.30 15.19
C VAL A 400 25.92 -4.26 14.78
N LEU A 401 26.20 -3.66 13.61
CA LEU A 401 27.55 -3.53 13.05
C LEU A 401 27.90 -2.06 12.96
N ARG A 402 29.08 -1.66 13.45
CA ARG A 402 29.46 -0.25 13.58
C ARG A 402 30.36 0.20 12.45
N ILE A 403 30.00 1.33 11.82
CA ILE A 403 30.88 2.09 10.93
C ILE A 403 30.85 3.56 11.39
N GLY A 404 31.96 4.03 11.92
CA GLY A 404 32.05 5.37 12.50
C GLY A 404 31.09 5.56 13.68
N ARG A 405 30.15 6.52 13.53
CA ARG A 405 29.13 6.82 14.56
C ARG A 405 27.84 6.01 14.40
N THR A 406 27.68 5.32 13.27
CA THR A 406 26.44 4.63 12.93
C THR A 406 26.53 3.14 13.28
N GLY A 407 25.54 2.64 14.01
CA GLY A 407 25.26 1.24 14.20
C GLY A 407 24.20 0.77 13.19
N TYR A 408 24.58 -0.09 12.26
CA TYR A 408 23.67 -0.70 11.31
C TYR A 408 23.02 -1.93 11.93
N ARG A 409 21.69 -1.90 12.04
CA ARG A 409 20.92 -2.89 12.78
C ARG A 409 20.23 -3.85 11.84
N PHE A 410 20.43 -5.14 12.05
CA PHE A 410 19.67 -6.23 11.45
C PHE A 410 18.75 -6.83 12.50
N ILE A 411 17.46 -6.83 12.27
CA ILE A 411 16.45 -7.41 13.15
C ILE A 411 15.68 -8.46 12.35
N PHE A 412 15.94 -9.72 12.67
CA PHE A 412 15.24 -10.86 12.10
C PHE A 412 14.11 -11.28 13.04
N ALA A 413 12.94 -11.58 12.53
CA ALA A 413 11.77 -11.98 13.29
C ALA A 413 11.13 -13.22 12.68
N SER A 414 10.78 -14.21 13.53
CA SER A 414 10.01 -15.39 13.15
C SER A 414 9.10 -15.84 14.30
N ARG A 415 7.91 -16.36 13.97
CA ARG A 415 7.05 -17.03 14.96
C ARG A 415 7.42 -18.49 15.18
N SER A 416 8.11 -19.09 14.24
CA SER A 416 8.51 -20.50 14.26
C SER A 416 9.97 -20.61 13.85
N PRO A 417 10.92 -20.14 14.72
CA PRO A 417 12.34 -20.19 14.42
C PRO A 417 12.81 -21.64 14.28
N ASN A 418 13.64 -21.89 13.29
CA ASN A 418 14.25 -23.18 13.02
C ASN A 418 15.72 -22.96 12.60
N GLN A 419 16.42 -24.03 12.27
CA GLN A 419 17.83 -23.96 11.86
C GLN A 419 18.02 -23.05 10.63
N ALA A 420 17.12 -23.10 9.64
CA ALA A 420 17.20 -22.24 8.46
C ALA A 420 17.07 -20.74 8.82
N PHE A 421 16.27 -20.39 9.82
CA PHE A 421 16.18 -19.03 10.34
C PHE A 421 17.52 -18.51 10.88
N ASP A 422 18.25 -19.34 11.62
CA ASP A 422 19.58 -19.00 12.14
C ASP A 422 20.65 -18.95 11.04
N GLU A 423 20.56 -19.84 10.04
CA GLU A 423 21.42 -19.84 8.86
C GLU A 423 21.18 -18.60 7.99
N ASP A 424 19.93 -18.23 7.74
CA ASP A 424 19.55 -17.04 7.00
C ASP A 424 20.04 -15.76 7.69
N PHE A 425 19.91 -15.68 9.01
CA PHE A 425 20.46 -14.59 9.80
C PHE A 425 21.96 -14.45 9.61
N ARG A 426 22.72 -15.54 9.81
CA ARG A 426 24.19 -15.54 9.65
C ARG A 426 24.58 -15.16 8.22
N ALA A 427 24.02 -15.82 7.21
CA ALA A 427 24.33 -15.54 5.81
C ALA A 427 24.09 -14.07 5.45
N THR A 428 23.04 -13.46 5.99
CA THR A 428 22.75 -12.05 5.72
C THR A 428 23.76 -11.13 6.39
N ILE A 429 24.03 -11.28 7.68
CA ILE A 429 24.98 -10.41 8.39
C ILE A 429 26.42 -10.58 7.88
N ASP A 430 26.83 -11.81 7.53
CA ASP A 430 28.14 -12.11 6.96
C ASP A 430 28.33 -11.49 5.57
N SER A 431 27.23 -11.21 4.85
CA SER A 431 27.26 -10.52 3.56
C SER A 431 27.40 -8.99 3.68
N PHE A 432 27.19 -8.41 4.88
CA PHE A 432 27.29 -6.97 5.10
C PHE A 432 28.72 -6.48 4.92
N LYS A 433 28.91 -5.47 4.10
CA LYS A 433 30.23 -4.93 3.78
C LYS A 433 30.21 -3.44 3.48
N GLN A 434 31.38 -2.82 3.59
CA GLN A 434 31.65 -1.53 2.98
C GLN A 434 31.92 -1.72 1.48
N LEU A 435 31.27 -0.88 0.66
CA LEU A 435 31.46 -0.89 -0.79
C LEU A 435 32.78 -0.20 -1.17
N THR A 436 33.54 -0.82 -2.03
CA THR A 436 34.73 -0.22 -2.63
C THR A 436 34.38 1.00 -3.49
N PRO A 437 35.32 1.92 -3.74
CA PRO A 437 35.10 3.05 -4.65
C PRO A 437 34.61 2.61 -6.05
N THR A 438 35.12 1.49 -6.55
CA THR A 438 34.73 0.93 -7.86
C THR A 438 33.29 0.43 -7.84
N GLU A 439 32.86 -0.28 -6.78
CA GLU A 439 31.48 -0.73 -6.61
C GLU A 439 30.51 0.46 -6.53
N ARG A 440 30.86 1.49 -5.74
CA ARG A 440 30.06 2.73 -5.65
C ARG A 440 29.93 3.44 -7.01
N ALA A 441 31.00 3.51 -7.79
CA ALA A 441 31.00 4.16 -9.10
C ALA A 441 30.09 3.45 -10.11
N ARG A 442 29.92 2.11 -9.96
CA ARG A 442 29.03 1.30 -10.82
C ARG A 442 27.55 1.42 -10.46
N LEU A 443 27.23 1.95 -9.28
CA LEU A 443 25.84 2.16 -8.87
C LEU A 443 25.25 3.37 -9.60
N ARG A 444 24.42 3.10 -10.59
CA ARG A 444 23.71 4.11 -11.39
C ARG A 444 22.21 3.99 -11.17
N SER A 445 21.52 5.12 -11.19
CA SER A 445 20.07 5.19 -11.14
C SER A 445 19.47 4.78 -12.47
N LEU A 446 18.41 3.99 -12.40
CA LEU A 446 17.63 3.69 -13.59
C LEU A 446 16.75 4.88 -13.97
N ARG A 447 16.57 5.10 -15.27
CA ARG A 447 15.76 6.19 -15.81
C ARG A 447 14.89 5.71 -16.96
N ILE A 448 13.77 6.38 -17.14
CA ILE A 448 12.94 6.22 -18.34
C ILE A 448 13.67 6.89 -19.51
N LYS A 449 13.94 6.13 -20.55
CA LYS A 449 14.43 6.64 -21.84
C LYS A 449 13.37 6.41 -22.90
N VAL A 450 12.92 7.48 -23.50
CA VAL A 450 11.94 7.41 -24.59
C VAL A 450 12.68 7.37 -25.92
N VAL A 451 12.38 6.37 -26.73
CA VAL A 451 12.96 6.21 -28.07
C VAL A 451 11.85 6.05 -29.11
N LYS A 452 12.09 6.46 -30.35
CA LYS A 452 11.18 6.17 -31.47
C LYS A 452 11.64 4.89 -32.16
N SER A 453 10.72 3.98 -32.39
CA SER A 453 10.98 2.71 -33.10
C SER A 453 11.45 2.97 -34.53
N GLN A 454 12.37 2.14 -35.00
CA GLN A 454 12.90 2.12 -36.36
C GLN A 454 12.21 1.02 -37.19
N PRO A 455 12.33 1.04 -38.53
CA PRO A 455 11.88 -0.05 -39.37
C PRO A 455 12.47 -1.39 -38.92
N GLY A 456 11.63 -2.41 -38.73
CA GLY A 456 12.06 -3.74 -38.28
C GLY A 456 12.29 -3.88 -36.76
N ASP A 457 11.93 -2.88 -35.96
CA ASP A 457 11.99 -3.00 -34.51
C ASP A 457 10.82 -3.87 -33.99
N THR A 458 11.16 -4.75 -33.09
CA THR A 458 10.22 -5.62 -32.36
C THR A 458 10.35 -5.40 -30.86
N PRO A 459 9.31 -5.72 -30.07
CA PRO A 459 9.39 -5.65 -28.61
C PRO A 459 10.62 -6.39 -28.07
N ARG A 460 10.91 -7.57 -28.60
CA ARG A 460 12.07 -8.40 -28.20
C ARG A 460 13.41 -7.68 -28.46
N LYS A 461 13.56 -7.05 -29.63
CA LYS A 461 14.79 -6.34 -29.99
C LYS A 461 15.02 -5.13 -29.09
N LEU A 462 13.98 -4.33 -28.84
CA LEU A 462 14.09 -3.13 -28.00
C LEU A 462 14.26 -3.48 -26.51
N ALA A 463 13.64 -4.55 -26.03
CA ALA A 463 13.76 -5.01 -24.66
C ALA A 463 15.19 -5.40 -24.25
N ILE A 464 16.05 -5.81 -25.22
CA ILE A 464 17.47 -6.13 -24.96
C ILE A 464 18.21 -4.92 -24.39
N GLY A 465 17.86 -3.71 -24.81
CA GLY A 465 18.47 -2.46 -24.36
C GLY A 465 18.08 -2.00 -22.97
N MET A 466 17.26 -2.75 -22.23
CA MET A 466 16.84 -2.39 -20.87
C MET A 466 17.86 -2.82 -19.83
N SER A 467 18.16 -1.91 -18.88
CA SER A 467 18.99 -2.13 -17.70
C SER A 467 18.11 -2.43 -16.46
N GLY A 468 18.71 -3.03 -15.43
CA GLY A 468 18.05 -3.23 -14.12
C GLY A 468 16.92 -4.26 -14.11
N VAL A 469 16.70 -4.95 -15.22
CA VAL A 469 15.68 -6.00 -15.38
C VAL A 469 16.39 -7.30 -15.75
N GLU A 470 16.00 -8.40 -15.08
CA GLU A 470 16.51 -9.74 -15.39
C GLU A 470 16.35 -10.04 -16.89
N PRO A 471 17.41 -10.48 -17.60
CA PRO A 471 17.37 -10.68 -19.05
C PRO A 471 16.21 -11.54 -19.54
N SER A 472 15.86 -12.60 -18.81
CA SER A 472 14.74 -13.51 -19.10
C SER A 472 13.36 -12.84 -19.04
N ARG A 473 13.24 -11.74 -18.29
CA ARG A 473 11.98 -11.03 -18.04
C ARG A 473 11.86 -9.69 -18.76
N ARG A 474 12.90 -9.25 -19.49
CA ARG A 474 12.93 -7.95 -20.18
C ARG A 474 11.80 -7.79 -21.19
N LEU A 475 11.50 -8.82 -21.98
CA LEU A 475 10.42 -8.76 -22.98
C LEU A 475 9.06 -8.60 -22.34
N GLU A 476 8.78 -9.35 -21.28
CA GLU A 476 7.54 -9.23 -20.52
C GLU A 476 7.40 -7.84 -19.94
N PHE A 477 8.43 -7.36 -19.26
CA PHE A 477 8.43 -6.04 -18.63
C PHE A 477 8.30 -4.89 -19.66
N PHE A 478 9.02 -4.97 -20.78
CA PHE A 478 8.91 -3.99 -21.89
C PHE A 478 7.47 -3.94 -22.42
N SER A 479 6.86 -5.10 -22.61
CA SER A 479 5.48 -5.21 -23.11
C SER A 479 4.49 -4.57 -22.16
N ILE A 480 4.62 -4.80 -20.84
CA ILE A 480 3.78 -4.19 -19.80
C ILE A 480 3.99 -2.68 -19.75
N LEU A 481 5.26 -2.25 -19.72
CA LEU A 481 5.64 -0.82 -19.59
C LEU A 481 5.10 0.03 -20.75
N ASN A 482 4.91 -0.56 -21.94
CA ASN A 482 4.48 0.13 -23.15
C ASN A 482 3.06 -0.20 -23.62
N ASP A 483 2.32 -1.07 -22.92
CA ASP A 483 1.03 -1.64 -23.34
C ASP A 483 1.12 -2.24 -24.76
N LEU A 484 2.18 -3.02 -25.03
CA LEU A 484 2.46 -3.63 -26.33
C LEU A 484 2.38 -5.16 -26.24
N SER A 485 1.84 -5.76 -27.29
CA SER A 485 1.89 -7.24 -27.44
C SER A 485 3.33 -7.68 -27.75
N PRO A 486 3.88 -8.68 -27.03
CA PRO A 486 5.26 -9.16 -27.25
C PRO A 486 5.53 -9.71 -28.66
N ASN A 487 4.46 -10.14 -29.35
CA ASN A 487 4.53 -10.81 -30.65
C ASN A 487 4.12 -9.91 -31.83
N LYS A 488 3.72 -8.67 -31.59
CA LYS A 488 3.31 -7.73 -32.63
C LYS A 488 4.42 -6.78 -32.98
N ALA A 489 4.70 -6.59 -34.28
CA ALA A 489 5.64 -5.58 -34.74
C ALA A 489 5.22 -4.18 -34.28
N ILE A 490 6.20 -3.34 -33.96
CA ILE A 490 5.97 -1.96 -33.54
C ILE A 490 5.98 -1.08 -34.81
N PRO A 491 4.90 -0.30 -35.06
CA PRO A 491 4.92 0.64 -36.18
C PRO A 491 6.09 1.60 -36.06
N THR A 492 6.76 1.87 -37.20
CA THR A 492 7.88 2.82 -37.25
C THR A 492 7.47 4.20 -36.72
N GLY A 493 8.35 4.83 -35.95
CA GLY A 493 8.09 6.13 -35.35
C GLY A 493 7.30 6.09 -34.04
N THR A 494 6.85 4.91 -33.60
CA THR A 494 6.15 4.78 -32.31
C THR A 494 7.09 5.10 -31.15
N ALA A 495 6.72 6.05 -30.30
CA ALA A 495 7.46 6.35 -29.08
C ALA A 495 7.27 5.23 -28.05
N VAL A 496 8.37 4.71 -27.52
CA VAL A 496 8.37 3.64 -26.50
C VAL A 496 9.34 3.99 -25.37
N LYS A 497 9.00 3.48 -24.17
CA LYS A 497 9.81 3.62 -22.95
C LYS A 497 10.80 2.46 -22.84
N LEU A 498 12.03 2.77 -22.53
CA LEU A 498 13.05 1.84 -22.04
C LEU A 498 13.44 2.25 -20.62
N VAL A 499 13.87 1.30 -19.83
CA VAL A 499 14.54 1.55 -18.54
C VAL A 499 16.03 1.37 -18.77
N VAL A 500 16.80 2.42 -18.53
CA VAL A 500 18.25 2.44 -18.73
C VAL A 500 18.97 3.02 -17.51
N ASP A 501 20.25 2.72 -17.33
CA ASP A 501 21.16 3.26 -16.31
C ASP A 501 22.04 4.41 -16.83
#